data_e18396a296acd77e9278c3625580ccbd
#
_entry.id   e18396a296acd77e9278c3625580ccbd
#
_cell.length_a   1.000
_cell.length_b   1.000
_cell.length_c   1.000
_cell.angle_alpha   90.00
_cell.angle_beta   90.00
_cell.angle_gamma   90.00
#
_symmetry.space_group_name_H-M   'P 1'
#
loop_
_entity.id
_entity.type
_entity.pdbx_description
1 polymer ?
#
loop_
_entity_poly.entity_id
_entity_poly.type
_entity_poly.pdbx_seq_one_letter_code
_entity_poly.pdbx_strand_id
1 'polypeptide(L)'
;MISIFYRQGAEIIVSQHETEFAKISKSSVLWIDLLSPTGDEKRATEEFLGNEIQSRATAEEIESSSRFFENETAIFANTNFLSPAGDEMSEDPVSFTLAGGTLATLRDIPLRSFDQLQRRIQARPAQYENGWWIFASILDQRVDLDADIIELMSKETSQFSRRINQKEDINEDFLLDINQLQENAMMVRENIVDKQRLITNILKSDRYPDKLEAKLNVIQQDISSLINHTNFNFERLEYMQDTVVGLINLEQNNIMKVFTLISVLLMPATLIASFYGMNVELPFASFKLAWVGILALMVIILLVVIFIFRHKKFF
;
A
#
# COMPACT_ATOMS: atom_id res chain seq x y z
N MET A 1 -24.46 9.28 14.02
CA MET A 1 -25.14 10.26 13.14
C MET A 1 -25.79 9.53 11.98
N ILE A 2 -27.10 9.71 11.77
CA ILE A 2 -27.87 9.06 10.70
C ILE A 2 -28.21 10.07 9.60
N SER A 3 -28.19 9.63 8.34
CA SER A 3 -28.69 10.41 7.18
C SER A 3 -29.59 9.51 6.33
N ILE A 4 -30.86 9.88 6.20
CA ILE A 4 -31.90 9.12 5.51
C ILE A 4 -32.23 9.82 4.19
N PHE A 5 -31.97 9.16 3.08
CA PHE A 5 -32.23 9.65 1.73
C PHE A 5 -33.54 8.98 1.21
N TYR A 6 -34.57 9.75 0.98
CA TYR A 6 -35.83 9.23 0.50
C TYR A 6 -36.40 10.08 -0.62
N ARG A 7 -37.16 9.46 -1.49
CA ARG A 7 -37.80 10.09 -2.65
C ARG A 7 -39.12 10.75 -2.26
N GLN A 8 -39.25 12.01 -2.59
CA GLN A 8 -40.51 12.75 -2.50
C GLN A 8 -40.83 13.42 -3.85
N GLY A 9 -41.71 12.82 -4.61
CA GLY A 9 -41.97 13.24 -5.98
C GLY A 9 -40.75 13.03 -6.90
N ALA A 10 -40.25 14.08 -7.51
CA ALA A 10 -39.06 14.05 -8.39
C ALA A 10 -37.74 14.28 -7.65
N GLU A 11 -37.78 14.68 -6.39
CA GLU A 11 -36.61 15.04 -5.60
C GLU A 11 -36.22 13.94 -4.61
N ILE A 12 -34.95 13.94 -4.17
CA ILE A 12 -34.47 13.12 -3.07
C ILE A 12 -34.16 14.07 -1.90
N ILE A 13 -34.87 13.85 -0.80
CA ILE A 13 -34.74 14.62 0.45
C ILE A 13 -33.86 13.87 1.41
N VAL A 14 -33.14 14.61 2.25
CA VAL A 14 -32.25 14.07 3.31
C VAL A 14 -32.78 14.51 4.67
N SER A 15 -33.02 13.55 5.56
CA SER A 15 -33.30 13.79 6.99
C SER A 15 -32.16 13.22 7.85
N GLN A 16 -31.90 13.87 8.98
CA GLN A 16 -30.85 13.46 9.93
C GLN A 16 -31.44 12.94 11.24
N HIS A 17 -32.70 12.56 11.26
CA HIS A 17 -33.42 12.11 12.47
C HIS A 17 -34.09 10.77 12.23
N GLU A 18 -33.85 9.79 13.10
CA GLU A 18 -34.49 8.46 13.08
C GLU A 18 -36.03 8.53 13.24
N THR A 19 -36.55 9.59 13.85
CA THR A 19 -37.99 9.80 13.99
C THR A 19 -38.74 9.94 12.65
N GLU A 20 -38.04 10.23 11.57
CA GLU A 20 -38.60 10.28 10.22
C GLU A 20 -39.08 8.91 9.71
N PHE A 21 -38.52 7.80 10.19
CA PHE A 21 -38.97 6.45 9.81
C PHE A 21 -40.43 6.21 10.04
N ALA A 22 -41.03 6.86 11.06
CA ALA A 22 -42.47 6.76 11.34
C ALA A 22 -43.36 7.47 10.30
N LYS A 23 -42.79 8.39 9.52
CA LYS A 23 -43.55 9.25 8.57
C LYS A 23 -43.30 8.85 7.10
N ILE A 24 -42.25 8.08 6.83
CA ILE A 24 -41.81 7.78 5.47
C ILE A 24 -42.20 6.34 5.10
N SER A 25 -42.67 6.14 3.88
CA SER A 25 -42.90 4.79 3.36
C SER A 25 -41.57 4.05 3.13
N LYS A 26 -41.47 2.77 3.52
CA LYS A 26 -40.31 1.93 3.24
C LYS A 26 -39.89 1.95 1.76
N SER A 27 -40.87 1.95 0.85
CA SER A 27 -40.62 1.97 -0.59
C SER A 27 -40.06 3.27 -1.13
N SER A 28 -40.08 4.38 -0.36
CA SER A 28 -39.53 5.66 -0.77
C SER A 28 -38.10 5.86 -0.30
N VAL A 29 -37.61 5.08 0.67
CA VAL A 29 -36.26 5.20 1.19
C VAL A 29 -35.29 4.50 0.25
N LEU A 30 -34.25 5.25 -0.17
CA LEU A 30 -33.23 4.77 -1.09
C LEU A 30 -31.94 4.39 -0.34
N TRP A 31 -31.53 5.23 0.63
CA TRP A 31 -30.27 5.07 1.34
C TRP A 31 -30.36 5.59 2.78
N ILE A 32 -29.79 4.82 3.70
CA ILE A 32 -29.60 5.18 5.10
C ILE A 32 -28.10 5.11 5.37
N ASP A 33 -27.46 6.26 5.62
CA ASP A 33 -26.02 6.33 5.93
C ASP A 33 -25.83 6.52 7.44
N LEU A 34 -25.17 5.56 8.05
CA LEU A 34 -24.85 5.52 9.48
C LEU A 34 -23.36 5.81 9.68
N LEU A 35 -23.02 7.02 10.10
CA LEU A 35 -21.67 7.44 10.47
C LEU A 35 -21.53 7.41 11.99
N SER A 36 -20.71 6.52 12.54
CA SER A 36 -20.54 6.33 13.99
C SER A 36 -21.89 6.41 14.72
N PRO A 37 -22.87 5.53 14.38
CA PRO A 37 -24.23 5.67 14.90
C PRO A 37 -24.31 5.39 16.40
N THR A 38 -25.28 6.01 17.06
CA THR A 38 -25.69 5.60 18.40
C THR A 38 -26.38 4.24 18.36
N GLY A 39 -26.48 3.57 19.53
CA GLY A 39 -27.22 2.31 19.62
C GLY A 39 -28.70 2.44 19.23
N ASP A 40 -29.29 3.62 19.46
CA ASP A 40 -30.70 3.90 19.13
C ASP A 40 -30.86 4.13 17.62
N GLU A 41 -29.98 4.90 16.98
CA GLU A 41 -29.98 5.10 15.53
C GLU A 41 -29.81 3.76 14.76
N LYS A 42 -28.93 2.88 15.27
CA LYS A 42 -28.71 1.56 14.68
C LYS A 42 -29.96 0.70 14.82
N ARG A 43 -30.52 0.58 16.04
CA ARG A 43 -31.75 -0.20 16.30
C ARG A 43 -32.92 0.29 15.47
N ALA A 44 -33.15 1.61 15.40
CA ALA A 44 -34.23 2.18 14.60
C ALA A 44 -34.10 1.81 13.12
N THR A 45 -32.87 1.78 12.61
CA THR A 45 -32.58 1.37 11.22
C THR A 45 -32.81 -0.13 11.01
N GLU A 46 -32.39 -0.98 11.95
CA GLU A 46 -32.63 -2.43 11.91
C GLU A 46 -34.12 -2.78 11.95
N GLU A 47 -34.90 -2.13 12.82
CA GLU A 47 -36.34 -2.28 12.90
C GLU A 47 -37.03 -1.82 11.59
N PHE A 48 -36.56 -0.70 11.04
CA PHE A 48 -37.09 -0.19 9.77
C PHE A 48 -36.81 -1.14 8.61
N LEU A 49 -35.59 -1.66 8.49
CA LEU A 49 -35.21 -2.59 7.41
C LEU A 49 -35.76 -4.01 7.64
N GLY A 50 -35.95 -4.41 8.90
CA GLY A 50 -36.26 -5.78 9.29
C GLY A 50 -35.10 -6.75 9.19
N ASN A 51 -33.88 -6.22 9.21
CA ASN A 51 -32.62 -6.97 9.13
C ASN A 51 -31.57 -6.33 10.06
N GLU A 52 -30.72 -7.15 10.67
CA GLU A 52 -29.60 -6.66 11.46
C GLU A 52 -28.53 -6.01 10.56
N ILE A 53 -27.88 -4.97 11.07
CA ILE A 53 -26.76 -4.32 10.39
C ILE A 53 -25.46 -4.80 11.04
N GLN A 54 -24.55 -5.32 10.24
CA GLN A 54 -23.28 -5.81 10.73
C GLN A 54 -22.48 -4.67 11.40
N SER A 55 -22.01 -4.91 12.62
CA SER A 55 -21.16 -3.97 13.34
C SER A 55 -19.71 -4.04 12.80
N ARG A 56 -18.92 -3.00 13.10
CA ARG A 56 -17.50 -2.99 12.79
C ARG A 56 -16.77 -4.23 13.33
N ALA A 57 -17.00 -4.56 14.59
CA ALA A 57 -16.39 -5.74 15.22
C ALA A 57 -16.72 -7.03 14.46
N THR A 58 -17.98 -7.19 14.06
CA THR A 58 -18.38 -8.32 13.22
C THR A 58 -17.75 -8.28 11.83
N ALA A 59 -17.61 -7.11 11.24
CA ALA A 59 -16.98 -6.94 9.92
C ALA A 59 -15.46 -7.19 9.94
N GLU A 60 -14.77 -6.85 11.03
CA GLU A 60 -13.34 -7.09 11.25
C GLU A 60 -13.02 -8.57 11.55
N GLU A 61 -13.91 -9.30 12.26
CA GLU A 61 -13.78 -10.73 12.54
C GLU A 61 -14.07 -11.63 11.33
N ILE A 62 -14.75 -11.10 10.31
CA ILE A 62 -15.12 -11.87 9.13
C ILE A 62 -13.88 -12.03 8.23
N GLU A 63 -13.46 -13.28 8.00
CA GLU A 63 -12.45 -13.61 7.01
C GLU A 63 -12.79 -13.01 5.63
N SER A 64 -11.78 -12.64 4.87
CA SER A 64 -11.95 -12.03 3.53
C SER A 64 -12.84 -12.86 2.58
N SER A 65 -12.94 -14.17 2.81
CA SER A 65 -13.82 -15.09 2.07
C SER A 65 -15.31 -14.91 2.39
N SER A 66 -15.65 -14.33 3.54
CA SER A 66 -17.00 -14.25 4.09
C SER A 66 -17.57 -12.82 4.09
N ARG A 67 -16.89 -11.87 3.40
CA ARG A 67 -17.32 -10.47 3.32
C ARG A 67 -18.61 -10.24 2.50
N PHE A 68 -19.15 -11.27 1.90
CA PHE A 68 -20.44 -11.27 1.22
C PHE A 68 -21.32 -12.38 1.75
N PHE A 69 -22.53 -12.05 2.16
CA PHE A 69 -23.53 -12.99 2.64
C PHE A 69 -24.91 -12.52 2.19
N GLU A 70 -25.77 -13.44 1.80
CA GLU A 70 -27.17 -13.17 1.50
C GLU A 70 -28.08 -14.11 2.26
N ASN A 71 -29.23 -13.57 2.70
CA ASN A 71 -30.35 -14.34 3.26
C ASN A 71 -31.61 -14.14 2.40
N GLU A 72 -32.75 -14.64 2.83
CA GLU A 72 -34.02 -14.53 2.06
C GLU A 72 -34.46 -13.08 1.81
N THR A 73 -34.05 -12.11 2.62
CA THR A 73 -34.56 -10.73 2.63
C THR A 73 -33.53 -9.67 2.24
N ALA A 74 -32.25 -9.93 2.44
CA ALA A 74 -31.20 -8.93 2.27
C ALA A 74 -29.87 -9.52 1.78
N ILE A 75 -29.03 -8.64 1.24
CA ILE A 75 -27.62 -8.86 0.96
C ILE A 75 -26.80 -8.04 1.95
N PHE A 76 -25.76 -8.66 2.50
CA PHE A 76 -24.77 -8.05 3.38
C PHE A 76 -23.41 -8.11 2.71
N ALA A 77 -22.75 -6.98 2.67
CA ALA A 77 -21.44 -6.86 2.06
C ALA A 77 -20.54 -5.96 2.91
N ASN A 78 -19.27 -6.34 3.06
CA ASN A 78 -18.26 -5.56 3.76
C ASN A 78 -17.06 -5.35 2.87
N THR A 79 -16.50 -4.17 2.87
CA THR A 79 -15.24 -3.89 2.19
C THR A 79 -14.50 -2.76 2.91
N ASN A 80 -13.17 -2.81 2.88
CA ASN A 80 -12.36 -1.75 3.45
C ASN A 80 -12.16 -0.63 2.42
N PHE A 81 -12.19 0.61 2.90
CA PHE A 81 -11.85 1.79 2.13
C PHE A 81 -10.48 2.27 2.57
N LEU A 82 -9.55 2.34 1.64
CA LEU A 82 -8.20 2.80 1.93
C LEU A 82 -8.12 4.33 1.92
N SER A 83 -7.34 4.87 2.82
CA SER A 83 -7.05 6.30 2.88
C SER A 83 -5.55 6.49 3.20
N PRO A 84 -4.84 7.39 2.50
CA PRO A 84 -3.47 7.71 2.86
C PRO A 84 -3.40 8.35 4.26
N ALA A 85 -2.53 7.84 5.12
CA ALA A 85 -2.30 8.29 6.49
C ALA A 85 -0.78 8.54 6.71
N GLY A 86 -0.26 9.63 6.18
CA GLY A 86 1.19 9.89 6.12
C GLY A 86 1.85 8.95 5.11
N ASP A 87 2.87 8.21 5.56
CA ASP A 87 3.62 7.24 4.75
C ASP A 87 2.95 5.86 4.72
N GLU A 88 1.87 5.66 5.50
CA GLU A 88 1.12 4.42 5.61
C GLU A 88 -0.27 4.54 4.98
N MET A 89 -0.94 3.39 4.79
CA MET A 89 -2.35 3.32 4.40
C MET A 89 -3.19 2.95 5.61
N SER A 90 -4.33 3.64 5.79
CA SER A 90 -5.36 3.28 6.75
C SER A 90 -6.47 2.49 6.08
N GLU A 91 -6.99 1.48 6.75
CA GLU A 91 -8.12 0.67 6.31
C GLU A 91 -9.35 0.99 7.16
N ASP A 92 -10.41 1.44 6.49
CA ASP A 92 -11.66 1.80 7.13
C ASP A 92 -12.80 0.89 6.63
N PRO A 93 -13.33 -0.01 7.48
CA PRO A 93 -14.39 -0.91 7.10
C PRO A 93 -15.70 -0.17 6.85
N VAL A 94 -16.37 -0.53 5.76
CA VAL A 94 -17.70 -0.07 5.41
C VAL A 94 -18.60 -1.28 5.22
N SER A 95 -19.70 -1.32 5.98
CA SER A 95 -20.72 -2.36 5.87
C SER A 95 -21.90 -1.86 5.03
N PHE A 96 -22.37 -2.72 4.16
CA PHE A 96 -23.52 -2.49 3.27
C PHE A 96 -24.60 -3.52 3.57
N THR A 97 -25.82 -3.08 3.73
CA THR A 97 -27.00 -3.93 3.82
C THR A 97 -28.00 -3.48 2.77
N LEU A 98 -28.33 -4.36 1.82
CA LEU A 98 -29.31 -4.11 0.74
C LEU A 98 -30.56 -4.93 1.01
N ALA A 99 -31.64 -4.28 1.39
CA ALA A 99 -32.94 -4.91 1.74
C ALA A 99 -34.08 -4.21 1.04
N GLY A 100 -34.90 -4.95 0.30
CA GLY A 100 -36.10 -4.42 -0.34
C GLY A 100 -35.88 -3.22 -1.28
N GLY A 101 -34.68 -3.07 -1.85
CA GLY A 101 -34.33 -1.94 -2.70
C GLY A 101 -33.75 -0.72 -1.93
N THR A 102 -33.70 -0.78 -0.60
CA THR A 102 -33.03 0.24 0.25
C THR A 102 -31.62 -0.21 0.57
N LEU A 103 -30.66 0.71 0.47
CA LEU A 103 -29.28 0.54 0.94
C LEU A 103 -29.17 1.10 2.36
N ALA A 104 -28.57 0.36 3.27
CA ALA A 104 -28.00 0.91 4.50
C ALA A 104 -26.47 0.77 4.47
N THR A 105 -25.76 1.81 4.90
CA THR A 105 -24.32 1.81 5.06
C THR A 105 -23.96 2.12 6.50
N LEU A 106 -22.95 1.41 7.03
CA LEU A 106 -22.39 1.70 8.35
C LEU A 106 -20.89 1.90 8.20
N ARG A 107 -20.39 3.01 8.75
CA ARG A 107 -18.98 3.42 8.76
C ARG A 107 -18.67 4.24 9.99
N ASP A 108 -17.42 4.25 10.42
CA ASP A 108 -17.00 4.97 11.64
C ASP A 108 -16.36 6.32 11.36
N ILE A 109 -15.85 6.53 10.15
CA ILE A 109 -15.17 7.76 9.77
C ILE A 109 -15.87 8.46 8.59
N PRO A 110 -15.73 9.80 8.48
CA PRO A 110 -16.18 10.52 7.31
C PRO A 110 -15.33 10.15 6.08
N LEU A 111 -15.98 9.79 4.98
CA LEU A 111 -15.33 9.40 3.73
C LEU A 111 -15.72 10.36 2.61
N ARG A 112 -14.70 10.89 1.91
CA ARG A 112 -14.90 11.85 0.80
C ARG A 112 -15.84 11.34 -0.30
N SER A 113 -15.78 10.04 -0.61
CA SER A 113 -16.64 9.38 -1.58
C SER A 113 -18.13 9.51 -1.21
N PHE A 114 -18.46 9.37 0.07
CA PHE A 114 -19.83 9.49 0.57
C PHE A 114 -20.34 10.93 0.46
N ASP A 115 -19.55 11.91 0.87
CA ASP A 115 -19.92 13.33 0.78
C ASP A 115 -20.14 13.78 -0.68
N GLN A 116 -19.28 13.32 -1.59
CA GLN A 116 -19.42 13.58 -3.02
C GLN A 116 -20.66 12.92 -3.60
N LEU A 117 -20.95 11.68 -3.21
CA LEU A 117 -22.14 10.97 -3.66
C LEU A 117 -23.42 11.62 -3.16
N GLN A 118 -23.47 12.03 -1.89
CA GLN A 118 -24.62 12.76 -1.33
C GLN A 118 -24.98 13.98 -2.17
N ARG A 119 -23.97 14.78 -2.56
CA ARG A 119 -24.16 15.95 -3.44
C ARG A 119 -24.65 15.55 -4.84
N ARG A 120 -24.10 14.46 -5.41
CA ARG A 120 -24.53 13.95 -6.74
C ARG A 120 -25.95 13.44 -6.74
N ILE A 121 -26.37 12.73 -5.69
CA ILE A 121 -27.74 12.21 -5.54
C ILE A 121 -28.75 13.37 -5.53
N GLN A 122 -28.47 14.45 -4.79
CA GLN A 122 -29.32 15.62 -4.74
C GLN A 122 -29.35 16.39 -6.06
N ALA A 123 -28.22 16.46 -6.77
CA ALA A 123 -28.11 17.17 -8.04
C ALA A 123 -28.78 16.43 -9.21
N ARG A 124 -28.82 15.08 -9.16
CA ARG A 124 -29.32 14.23 -10.25
C ARG A 124 -30.18 13.08 -9.73
N PRO A 125 -31.31 13.37 -9.08
CA PRO A 125 -32.15 12.34 -8.41
C PRO A 125 -32.68 11.27 -9.35
N ALA A 126 -32.87 11.59 -10.63
CA ALA A 126 -33.40 10.65 -11.63
C ALA A 126 -32.44 9.46 -11.94
N GLN A 127 -31.16 9.59 -11.63
CA GLN A 127 -30.18 8.53 -11.87
C GLN A 127 -30.19 7.43 -10.80
N TYR A 128 -30.84 7.68 -9.66
CA TYR A 128 -30.83 6.78 -8.50
C TYR A 128 -32.22 6.22 -8.27
N GLU A 129 -32.61 5.18 -9.03
CA GLU A 129 -33.94 4.57 -8.95
C GLU A 129 -34.19 3.93 -7.57
N ASN A 130 -33.17 3.28 -6.98
CA ASN A 130 -33.22 2.60 -5.69
C ASN A 130 -31.84 2.50 -5.06
N GLY A 131 -31.70 1.84 -3.91
CA GLY A 131 -30.44 1.67 -3.17
C GLY A 131 -29.35 0.93 -3.93
N TRP A 132 -29.69 0.07 -4.89
CA TRP A 132 -28.72 -0.62 -5.74
C TRP A 132 -27.90 0.33 -6.61
N TRP A 133 -28.54 1.37 -7.15
CA TRP A 133 -27.84 2.40 -7.94
C TRP A 133 -26.88 3.22 -7.08
N ILE A 134 -27.28 3.45 -5.81
CA ILE A 134 -26.44 4.16 -4.85
C ILE A 134 -25.26 3.29 -4.46
N PHE A 135 -25.47 2.00 -4.15
CA PHE A 135 -24.42 1.03 -3.86
C PHE A 135 -23.39 0.93 -4.99
N ALA A 136 -23.85 0.71 -6.23
CA ALA A 136 -22.96 0.66 -7.38
C ALA A 136 -22.20 1.98 -7.59
N SER A 137 -22.82 3.13 -7.26
CA SER A 137 -22.13 4.42 -7.37
C SER A 137 -21.10 4.66 -6.27
N ILE A 138 -21.30 4.12 -5.06
CA ILE A 138 -20.29 4.12 -3.99
C ILE A 138 -19.06 3.30 -4.43
N LEU A 139 -19.30 2.09 -4.97
CA LEU A 139 -18.20 1.23 -5.44
C LEU A 139 -17.46 1.83 -6.63
N ASP A 140 -18.16 2.37 -7.60
CA ASP A 140 -17.62 3.07 -8.77
C ASP A 140 -16.66 4.20 -8.35
N GLN A 141 -17.14 5.09 -7.48
CA GLN A 141 -16.30 6.16 -6.93
C GLN A 141 -15.13 5.66 -6.11
N ARG A 142 -15.31 4.54 -5.40
CA ARG A 142 -14.21 3.96 -4.63
C ARG A 142 -13.13 3.41 -5.55
N VAL A 143 -13.51 2.74 -6.62
CA VAL A 143 -12.58 2.22 -7.64
C VAL A 143 -11.80 3.37 -8.31
N ASP A 144 -12.45 4.50 -8.58
CA ASP A 144 -11.77 5.72 -9.07
C ASP A 144 -10.72 6.22 -8.07
N LEU A 145 -11.06 6.27 -6.77
CA LEU A 145 -10.10 6.68 -5.74
C LEU A 145 -8.96 5.67 -5.54
N ASP A 146 -9.23 4.38 -5.68
CA ASP A 146 -8.19 3.34 -5.67
C ASP A 146 -7.25 3.50 -6.86
N ALA A 147 -7.75 3.91 -8.03
CA ALA A 147 -6.94 4.25 -9.18
C ALA A 147 -6.01 5.45 -8.92
N ASP A 148 -6.52 6.49 -8.25
CA ASP A 148 -5.71 7.67 -7.85
C ASP A 148 -4.58 7.27 -6.89
N ILE A 149 -4.86 6.37 -5.93
CA ILE A 149 -3.84 5.83 -5.00
C ILE A 149 -2.75 5.08 -5.77
N ILE A 150 -3.13 4.21 -6.70
CA ILE A 150 -2.18 3.45 -7.54
C ILE A 150 -1.33 4.38 -8.41
N GLU A 151 -1.93 5.44 -8.96
CA GLU A 151 -1.20 6.44 -9.74
C GLU A 151 -0.17 7.17 -8.87
N LEU A 152 -0.53 7.55 -7.64
CA LEU A 152 0.39 8.17 -6.68
C LEU A 152 1.57 7.23 -6.38
N MET A 153 1.30 5.98 -6.03
CA MET A 153 2.34 4.96 -5.80
C MET A 153 3.24 4.75 -7.02
N SER A 154 2.69 4.76 -8.22
CA SER A 154 3.47 4.65 -9.46
C SER A 154 4.42 5.84 -9.67
N LYS A 155 3.99 7.06 -9.29
CA LYS A 155 4.83 8.26 -9.30
C LYS A 155 5.97 8.17 -8.29
N GLU A 156 5.69 7.72 -7.07
CA GLU A 156 6.69 7.49 -6.02
C GLU A 156 7.71 6.44 -6.47
N THR A 157 7.25 5.27 -6.94
CA THR A 157 8.10 4.22 -7.52
C THR A 157 9.02 4.78 -8.62
N SER A 158 8.51 5.70 -9.44
CA SER A 158 9.30 6.35 -10.50
C SER A 158 10.36 7.31 -9.94
N GLN A 159 10.10 7.97 -8.82
CA GLN A 159 11.09 8.81 -8.13
C GLN A 159 12.22 7.96 -7.55
N PHE A 160 11.91 6.84 -6.86
CA PHE A 160 12.91 5.89 -6.37
C PHE A 160 13.78 5.35 -7.51
N SER A 161 13.18 4.97 -8.63
CA SER A 161 13.91 4.50 -9.81
C SER A 161 14.92 5.55 -10.34
N ARG A 162 14.56 6.83 -10.31
CA ARG A 162 15.48 7.93 -10.71
C ARG A 162 16.63 8.08 -9.74
N ARG A 163 16.39 8.05 -8.41
CA ARG A 163 17.44 8.13 -7.39
C ARG A 163 18.44 6.97 -7.54
N ILE A 164 17.97 5.74 -7.79
CA ILE A 164 18.83 4.58 -8.06
C ILE A 164 19.73 4.83 -9.28
N ASN A 165 19.16 5.32 -10.39
CA ASN A 165 19.92 5.59 -11.62
C ASN A 165 20.96 6.72 -11.43
N GLN A 166 20.70 7.69 -10.58
CA GLN A 166 21.58 8.81 -10.26
C GLN A 166 22.59 8.44 -9.18
N LYS A 167 22.44 7.27 -8.54
CA LYS A 167 23.25 6.82 -7.38
C LYS A 167 23.21 7.81 -6.22
N GLU A 168 22.06 8.47 -6.03
CA GLU A 168 21.86 9.43 -4.96
C GLU A 168 21.42 8.72 -3.68
N ASP A 169 22.17 8.90 -2.60
CA ASP A 169 21.86 8.48 -1.24
C ASP A 169 21.30 7.05 -1.11
N ILE A 170 21.95 6.10 -1.78
CA ILE A 170 21.60 4.67 -1.68
C ILE A 170 22.22 4.13 -0.40
N ASN A 171 21.39 4.05 0.64
CA ASN A 171 21.78 3.59 1.97
C ASN A 171 20.71 2.63 2.54
N GLU A 172 20.86 2.27 3.81
CA GLU A 172 19.93 1.38 4.51
C GLU A 172 18.53 2.02 4.65
N ASP A 173 18.46 3.34 4.89
CA ASP A 173 17.18 4.07 4.98
C ASP A 173 16.42 4.01 3.66
N PHE A 174 17.12 4.08 2.53
CA PHE A 174 16.51 3.94 1.20
C PHE A 174 15.86 2.58 0.98
N LEU A 175 16.41 1.50 1.56
CA LEU A 175 15.78 0.18 1.53
C LEU A 175 14.52 0.14 2.39
N LEU A 176 14.52 0.81 3.54
CA LEU A 176 13.33 0.90 4.40
C LEU A 176 12.19 1.64 3.71
N ASP A 177 12.50 2.74 3.00
CA ASP A 177 11.51 3.47 2.20
C ASP A 177 10.89 2.58 1.11
N ILE A 178 11.71 1.77 0.40
CA ILE A 178 11.22 0.83 -0.62
C ILE A 178 10.33 -0.23 0.03
N ASN A 179 10.72 -0.78 1.18
CA ASN A 179 9.93 -1.78 1.90
C ASN A 179 8.56 -1.21 2.31
N GLN A 180 8.53 0.02 2.85
CA GLN A 180 7.27 0.68 3.21
C GLN A 180 6.34 0.84 1.99
N LEU A 181 6.91 1.23 0.85
CA LEU A 181 6.13 1.37 -0.39
C LEU A 181 5.64 0.00 -0.90
N GLN A 182 6.40 -1.09 -0.69
CA GLN A 182 5.97 -2.45 -1.00
C GLN A 182 4.81 -2.90 -0.10
N GLU A 183 4.87 -2.63 1.21
CA GLU A 183 3.79 -2.93 2.15
C GLU A 183 2.50 -2.20 1.75
N ASN A 184 2.60 -0.92 1.44
CA ASN A 184 1.46 -0.13 0.94
C ASN A 184 0.90 -0.73 -0.37
N ALA A 185 1.76 -1.13 -1.30
CA ALA A 185 1.34 -1.77 -2.56
C ALA A 185 0.61 -3.10 -2.33
N MET A 186 1.08 -3.89 -1.36
CA MET A 186 0.45 -5.15 -0.99
C MET A 186 -0.94 -4.91 -0.39
N MET A 187 -1.07 -3.97 0.53
CA MET A 187 -2.33 -3.58 1.15
C MET A 187 -3.35 -3.10 0.11
N VAL A 188 -2.93 -2.23 -0.81
CA VAL A 188 -3.79 -1.75 -1.91
C VAL A 188 -4.23 -2.92 -2.79
N ARG A 189 -3.32 -3.82 -3.15
CA ARG A 189 -3.62 -5.01 -3.97
C ARG A 189 -4.65 -5.92 -3.30
N GLU A 190 -4.46 -6.25 -2.03
CA GLU A 190 -5.38 -7.11 -1.27
C GLU A 190 -6.78 -6.49 -1.21
N ASN A 191 -6.84 -5.19 -0.95
CA ASN A 191 -8.08 -4.44 -0.89
C ASN A 191 -8.84 -4.44 -2.23
N ILE A 192 -8.13 -4.30 -3.36
CA ILE A 192 -8.74 -4.34 -4.70
C ILE A 192 -9.22 -5.76 -5.04
N VAL A 193 -8.46 -6.79 -4.66
CA VAL A 193 -8.87 -8.19 -4.84
C VAL A 193 -10.14 -8.51 -4.04
N ASP A 194 -10.27 -7.98 -2.82
CA ASP A 194 -11.49 -8.14 -2.03
C ASP A 194 -12.70 -7.48 -2.70
N LYS A 195 -12.54 -6.30 -3.28
CA LYS A 195 -13.60 -5.66 -4.07
C LYS A 195 -13.97 -6.47 -5.32
N GLN A 196 -12.98 -7.09 -5.97
CA GLN A 196 -13.26 -7.99 -7.11
C GLN A 196 -14.13 -9.17 -6.68
N ARG A 197 -13.81 -9.79 -5.54
CA ARG A 197 -14.62 -10.89 -4.98
C ARG A 197 -16.03 -10.42 -4.65
N LEU A 198 -16.15 -9.25 -4.04
CA LEU A 198 -17.44 -8.65 -3.70
C LEU A 198 -18.32 -8.47 -4.94
N ILE A 199 -17.82 -7.79 -5.98
CA ILE A 199 -18.54 -7.57 -7.23
C ILE A 199 -18.88 -8.91 -7.92
N THR A 200 -17.96 -9.87 -7.91
CA THR A 200 -18.18 -11.19 -8.50
C THR A 200 -19.32 -11.94 -7.78
N ASN A 201 -19.39 -11.83 -6.46
CA ASN A 201 -20.49 -12.46 -5.68
C ASN A 201 -21.84 -11.76 -5.91
N ILE A 202 -21.83 -10.43 -6.04
CA ILE A 202 -23.04 -9.68 -6.40
C ILE A 202 -23.56 -10.09 -7.78
N LEU A 203 -22.67 -10.21 -8.77
CA LEU A 203 -23.04 -10.63 -10.12
C LEU A 203 -23.57 -12.07 -10.20
N LYS A 204 -23.25 -12.91 -9.21
CA LYS A 204 -23.83 -14.27 -9.09
C LYS A 204 -25.19 -14.29 -8.40
N SER A 205 -25.57 -13.22 -7.69
CA SER A 205 -26.84 -13.10 -7.03
C SER A 205 -27.92 -12.70 -8.05
N ASP A 206 -29.12 -13.27 -7.95
CA ASP A 206 -30.27 -12.93 -8.82
C ASP A 206 -31.08 -11.72 -8.31
N ARG A 207 -30.54 -10.94 -7.35
CA ARG A 207 -31.31 -9.90 -6.64
C ARG A 207 -31.09 -8.48 -7.14
N TYR A 208 -30.02 -8.22 -7.89
CA TYR A 208 -29.80 -6.88 -8.43
C TYR A 208 -30.68 -6.63 -9.67
N PRO A 209 -31.08 -5.37 -9.94
CA PRO A 209 -31.88 -5.04 -11.13
C PRO A 209 -31.08 -5.31 -12.44
N ASP A 210 -31.69 -5.95 -13.43
CA ASP A 210 -31.08 -6.27 -14.74
C ASP A 210 -30.39 -5.07 -15.38
N LYS A 211 -31.00 -3.87 -15.26
CA LYS A 211 -30.41 -2.62 -15.78
C LYS A 211 -29.07 -2.24 -15.16
N LEU A 212 -28.73 -2.77 -13.98
CA LEU A 212 -27.52 -2.48 -13.26
C LEU A 212 -26.34 -3.36 -13.71
N GLU A 213 -26.60 -4.49 -14.34
CA GLU A 213 -25.60 -5.47 -14.76
C GLU A 213 -24.50 -4.83 -15.58
N ALA A 214 -24.85 -4.02 -16.57
CA ALA A 214 -23.87 -3.33 -17.41
C ALA A 214 -22.91 -2.43 -16.59
N LYS A 215 -23.44 -1.72 -15.58
CA LYS A 215 -22.62 -0.89 -14.70
C LYS A 215 -21.71 -1.72 -13.79
N LEU A 216 -22.22 -2.81 -13.23
CA LEU A 216 -21.42 -3.72 -12.38
C LEU A 216 -20.29 -4.40 -13.19
N ASN A 217 -20.55 -4.78 -14.43
CA ASN A 217 -19.54 -5.34 -15.33
C ASN A 217 -18.43 -4.33 -15.65
N VAL A 218 -18.77 -3.04 -15.84
CA VAL A 218 -17.75 -1.98 -16.03
C VAL A 218 -16.88 -1.87 -14.77
N ILE A 219 -17.49 -1.76 -13.58
CA ILE A 219 -16.74 -1.72 -12.32
C ILE A 219 -15.82 -2.94 -12.16
N GLN A 220 -16.28 -4.15 -12.52
CA GLN A 220 -15.48 -5.37 -12.47
C GLN A 220 -14.28 -5.30 -13.43
N GLN A 221 -14.47 -4.75 -14.63
CA GLN A 221 -13.39 -4.57 -15.59
C GLN A 221 -12.35 -3.56 -15.10
N ASP A 222 -12.79 -2.45 -14.51
CA ASP A 222 -11.91 -1.43 -13.94
C ASP A 222 -11.09 -2.01 -12.78
N ILE A 223 -11.73 -2.73 -11.86
CA ILE A 223 -11.04 -3.46 -10.77
C ILE A 223 -9.99 -4.43 -11.33
N SER A 224 -10.31 -5.18 -12.37
CA SER A 224 -9.37 -6.13 -13.01
C SER A 224 -8.17 -5.41 -13.62
N SER A 225 -8.38 -4.23 -14.21
CA SER A 225 -7.31 -3.37 -14.70
C SER A 225 -6.42 -2.87 -13.57
N LEU A 226 -7.01 -2.44 -12.45
CA LEU A 226 -6.26 -1.97 -11.28
C LEU A 226 -5.40 -3.07 -10.65
N ILE A 227 -5.88 -4.31 -10.59
CA ILE A 227 -5.10 -5.46 -10.13
C ILE A 227 -3.83 -5.63 -10.97
N ASN A 228 -3.95 -5.53 -12.29
CA ASN A 228 -2.80 -5.65 -13.19
C ASN A 228 -1.80 -4.50 -12.97
N HIS A 229 -2.28 -3.28 -12.80
CA HIS A 229 -1.43 -2.13 -12.49
C HIS A 229 -0.71 -2.26 -11.15
N THR A 230 -1.40 -2.78 -10.13
CA THR A 230 -0.82 -2.98 -8.80
C THR A 230 0.24 -4.08 -8.82
N ASN A 231 0.00 -5.19 -9.53
CA ASN A 231 0.98 -6.25 -9.73
C ASN A 231 2.26 -5.72 -10.41
N PHE A 232 2.09 -4.93 -11.47
CA PHE A 232 3.24 -4.32 -12.18
C PHE A 232 4.05 -3.38 -11.27
N ASN A 233 3.37 -2.56 -10.45
CA ASN A 233 4.06 -1.69 -9.49
C ASN A 233 4.82 -2.51 -8.44
N PHE A 234 4.24 -3.60 -7.94
CA PHE A 234 4.87 -4.47 -6.97
C PHE A 234 6.13 -5.16 -7.54
N GLU A 235 6.04 -5.77 -8.72
CA GLU A 235 7.18 -6.39 -9.42
C GLU A 235 8.31 -5.38 -9.67
N ARG A 236 7.95 -4.13 -10.00
CA ARG A 236 8.92 -3.07 -10.21
C ARG A 236 9.63 -2.67 -8.92
N LEU A 237 8.92 -2.64 -7.78
CA LEU A 237 9.50 -2.38 -6.47
C LEU A 237 10.45 -3.50 -6.04
N GLU A 238 10.07 -4.76 -6.25
CA GLU A 238 10.91 -5.94 -5.99
C GLU A 238 12.22 -5.86 -6.80
N TYR A 239 12.12 -5.59 -8.10
CA TYR A 239 13.31 -5.37 -8.94
C TYR A 239 14.21 -4.24 -8.44
N MET A 240 13.62 -3.14 -7.96
CA MET A 240 14.41 -2.01 -7.41
C MET A 240 15.10 -2.39 -6.11
N GLN A 241 14.44 -3.12 -5.22
CA GLN A 241 15.01 -3.63 -3.98
C GLN A 241 16.24 -4.50 -4.27
N ASP A 242 16.13 -5.45 -5.18
CA ASP A 242 17.25 -6.31 -5.59
C ASP A 242 18.41 -5.49 -6.17
N THR A 243 18.10 -4.48 -6.98
CA THR A 243 19.09 -3.57 -7.55
C THR A 243 19.84 -2.79 -6.47
N VAL A 244 19.12 -2.26 -5.48
CA VAL A 244 19.72 -1.50 -4.37
C VAL A 244 20.61 -2.39 -3.50
N VAL A 245 20.15 -3.59 -3.15
CA VAL A 245 20.98 -4.59 -2.43
C VAL A 245 22.25 -4.91 -3.22
N GLY A 246 22.12 -5.09 -4.53
CA GLY A 246 23.27 -5.29 -5.42
C GLY A 246 24.26 -4.12 -5.41
N LEU A 247 23.78 -2.88 -5.43
CA LEU A 247 24.61 -1.68 -5.38
C LEU A 247 25.33 -1.54 -4.02
N ILE A 248 24.65 -1.78 -2.91
CA ILE A 248 25.23 -1.78 -1.56
C ILE A 248 26.33 -2.85 -1.47
N ASN A 249 26.10 -4.05 -1.97
CA ASN A 249 27.10 -5.12 -2.00
C ASN A 249 28.32 -4.76 -2.85
N LEU A 250 28.12 -4.09 -3.98
CA LEU A 250 29.23 -3.60 -4.82
C LEU A 250 30.05 -2.54 -4.10
N GLU A 251 29.42 -1.60 -3.41
CA GLU A 251 30.09 -0.57 -2.62
C GLU A 251 30.90 -1.19 -1.47
N GLN A 252 30.28 -2.10 -0.71
CA GLN A 252 30.93 -2.82 0.37
C GLN A 252 32.15 -3.62 -0.14
N ASN A 253 32.03 -4.27 -1.29
CA ASN A 253 33.14 -4.98 -1.92
C ASN A 253 34.27 -4.03 -2.34
N ASN A 254 33.92 -2.83 -2.83
CA ASN A 254 34.92 -1.80 -3.16
C ASN A 254 35.67 -1.31 -1.91
N ILE A 255 34.96 -1.07 -0.81
CA ILE A 255 35.55 -0.71 0.48
C ILE A 255 36.52 -1.83 0.95
N MET A 256 36.06 -3.10 0.90
CA MET A 256 36.91 -4.25 1.28
C MET A 256 38.14 -4.38 0.40
N LYS A 257 38.05 -4.09 -0.91
CA LYS A 257 39.23 -4.05 -1.80
C LYS A 257 40.24 -3.00 -1.36
N VAL A 258 39.78 -1.79 -1.00
CA VAL A 258 40.64 -0.70 -0.53
C VAL A 258 41.33 -1.10 0.77
N PHE A 259 40.59 -1.65 1.76
CA PHE A 259 41.19 -2.13 3.01
C PHE A 259 42.21 -3.23 2.79
N THR A 260 41.90 -4.19 1.93
CA THR A 260 42.81 -5.29 1.58
C THR A 260 44.07 -4.76 0.94
N LEU A 261 43.97 -3.80 0.01
CA LEU A 261 45.10 -3.18 -0.66
C LEU A 261 46.01 -2.48 0.34
N ILE A 262 45.45 -1.63 1.23
CA ILE A 262 46.23 -0.94 2.26
C ILE A 262 46.94 -1.94 3.17
N SER A 263 46.25 -3.00 3.60
CA SER A 263 46.81 -4.03 4.46
C SER A 263 47.98 -4.76 3.80
N VAL A 264 47.79 -5.18 2.54
CA VAL A 264 48.85 -5.89 1.79
C VAL A 264 50.07 -4.99 1.48
N LEU A 265 49.84 -3.69 1.28
CA LEU A 265 50.94 -2.72 1.08
C LEU A 265 51.75 -2.50 2.36
N LEU A 266 51.10 -2.39 3.51
CA LEU A 266 51.74 -2.06 4.79
C LEU A 266 52.34 -3.29 5.50
N MET A 267 51.72 -4.48 5.32
CA MET A 267 52.12 -5.70 6.03
C MET A 267 53.60 -6.07 5.88
N PRO A 268 54.22 -6.08 4.68
CA PRO A 268 55.67 -6.40 4.54
C PRO A 268 56.54 -5.37 5.23
N ALA A 269 56.22 -4.09 5.12
CA ALA A 269 56.98 -3.01 5.76
C ALA A 269 56.92 -3.13 7.30
N THR A 270 55.73 -3.41 7.84
CA THR A 270 55.50 -3.60 9.28
C THR A 270 56.25 -4.83 9.78
N LEU A 271 56.25 -5.95 9.02
CA LEU A 271 57.00 -7.15 9.36
C LEU A 271 58.53 -6.88 9.47
N ILE A 272 59.07 -6.16 8.48
CA ILE A 272 60.51 -5.80 8.47
C ILE A 272 60.82 -4.86 9.63
N ALA A 273 60.02 -3.83 9.86
CA ALA A 273 60.21 -2.89 10.95
C ALA A 273 60.12 -3.60 12.32
N SER A 274 59.16 -4.51 12.50
CA SER A 274 59.00 -5.29 13.72
C SER A 274 60.17 -6.24 13.94
N PHE A 275 60.67 -6.91 12.90
CA PHE A 275 61.82 -7.81 12.99
C PHE A 275 63.09 -7.05 13.41
N TYR A 276 63.37 -5.91 12.78
CA TYR A 276 64.55 -5.09 13.15
C TYR A 276 64.32 -4.25 14.42
N GLY A 277 63.13 -4.15 14.95
CA GLY A 277 62.81 -3.55 16.25
C GLY A 277 62.97 -4.50 17.44
N MET A 278 63.34 -5.78 17.22
CA MET A 278 63.54 -6.74 18.30
C MET A 278 64.80 -6.43 19.09
N ASN A 279 64.77 -6.64 20.40
CA ASN A 279 65.94 -6.44 21.31
C ASN A 279 66.88 -7.69 21.35
N VAL A 280 67.22 -8.21 20.17
CA VAL A 280 68.11 -9.36 20.00
C VAL A 280 69.25 -8.99 19.02
N GLU A 281 70.39 -9.69 19.06
CA GLU A 281 71.41 -9.46 18.08
C GLU A 281 70.94 -9.84 16.67
N LEU A 282 70.83 -8.83 15.82
CA LEU A 282 70.36 -9.01 14.45
C LEU A 282 71.51 -8.94 13.45
N PRO A 283 71.42 -9.70 12.35
CA PRO A 283 72.44 -9.64 11.31
C PRO A 283 72.51 -8.23 10.69
N PHE A 284 73.76 -7.71 10.46
CA PHE A 284 74.02 -6.39 9.91
C PHE A 284 73.68 -5.19 10.82
N ALA A 285 73.21 -5.36 12.06
CA ALA A 285 72.86 -4.27 12.97
C ALA A 285 74.03 -3.38 13.35
N SER A 286 75.29 -3.86 13.28
CA SER A 286 76.52 -3.12 13.59
C SER A 286 76.98 -2.13 12.50
N PHE A 287 76.32 -2.18 11.29
CA PHE A 287 76.66 -1.24 10.22
C PHE A 287 76.01 0.11 10.41
N LYS A 288 76.75 1.21 10.37
CA LYS A 288 76.24 2.58 10.56
C LYS A 288 75.14 2.97 9.56
N LEU A 289 75.10 2.34 8.39
CA LEU A 289 74.12 2.61 7.32
C LEU A 289 73.08 1.50 7.16
N ALA A 290 73.00 0.56 8.11
CA ALA A 290 72.07 -0.55 8.06
C ALA A 290 70.57 -0.07 7.92
N TRP A 291 70.24 1.00 8.62
CA TRP A 291 68.85 1.60 8.53
C TRP A 291 68.51 2.07 7.13
N VAL A 292 69.46 2.59 6.32
CA VAL A 292 69.25 3.00 4.93
C VAL A 292 68.96 1.77 4.05
N GLY A 293 69.65 0.66 4.27
CA GLY A 293 69.43 -0.59 3.56
C GLY A 293 68.11 -1.20 3.85
N ILE A 294 67.64 -1.16 5.11
CA ILE A 294 66.33 -1.63 5.53
C ILE A 294 65.21 -0.78 4.90
N LEU A 295 65.38 0.54 4.92
CA LEU A 295 64.39 1.47 4.32
C LEU A 295 64.31 1.29 2.81
N ALA A 296 65.45 1.11 2.13
CA ALA A 296 65.48 0.79 0.70
C ALA A 296 64.75 -0.54 0.37
N LEU A 297 64.99 -1.58 1.19
CA LEU A 297 64.31 -2.87 1.04
C LEU A 297 62.81 -2.74 1.20
N MET A 298 62.35 -1.99 2.19
CA MET A 298 60.90 -1.72 2.39
C MET A 298 60.29 -1.04 1.16
N VAL A 299 60.96 0.00 0.62
CA VAL A 299 60.48 0.72 -0.56
C VAL A 299 60.46 -0.19 -1.79
N ILE A 300 61.50 -1.03 -2.01
CA ILE A 300 61.50 -1.97 -3.12
C ILE A 300 60.35 -2.96 -3.04
N ILE A 301 60.08 -3.54 -1.85
CA ILE A 301 58.99 -4.48 -1.67
C ILE A 301 57.64 -3.78 -1.94
N LEU A 302 57.47 -2.55 -1.44
CA LEU A 302 56.25 -1.77 -1.68
C LEU A 302 56.06 -1.51 -3.18
N LEU A 303 57.10 -1.13 -3.92
CA LEU A 303 57.02 -0.93 -5.37
C LEU A 303 56.69 -2.23 -6.13
N VAL A 304 57.25 -3.37 -5.70
CA VAL A 304 56.97 -4.68 -6.28
C VAL A 304 55.49 -5.06 -6.06
N VAL A 305 54.96 -4.84 -4.85
CA VAL A 305 53.59 -5.10 -4.55
C VAL A 305 52.66 -4.21 -5.41
N ILE A 306 52.93 -2.91 -5.49
CA ILE A 306 52.17 -1.98 -6.36
C ILE A 306 52.23 -2.44 -7.82
N PHE A 307 53.41 -2.85 -8.31
CA PHE A 307 53.54 -3.34 -9.68
C PHE A 307 52.68 -4.60 -9.95
N ILE A 308 52.70 -5.56 -9.03
CA ILE A 308 51.86 -6.79 -9.12
C ILE A 308 50.39 -6.45 -9.16
N PHE A 309 49.90 -5.56 -8.28
CA PHE A 309 48.48 -5.15 -8.24
C PHE A 309 48.07 -4.42 -9.52
N ARG A 310 48.95 -3.54 -10.03
CA ARG A 310 48.70 -2.82 -11.28
C ARG A 310 48.66 -3.76 -12.48
N HIS A 311 49.58 -4.75 -12.53
CA HIS A 311 49.62 -5.74 -13.62
C HIS A 311 48.40 -6.67 -13.62
N LYS A 312 47.88 -7.03 -12.46
CA LYS A 312 46.69 -7.88 -12.32
C LYS A 312 45.38 -7.11 -12.44
N LYS A 313 45.38 -5.82 -12.82
CA LYS A 313 44.18 -4.97 -12.96
C LYS A 313 43.28 -4.98 -11.71
N PHE A 314 43.88 -5.01 -10.53
CA PHE A 314 43.13 -4.82 -9.27
C PHE A 314 42.71 -3.34 -9.08
N PHE A 315 43.28 -2.45 -9.86
CA PHE A 315 42.90 -1.06 -10.03
C PHE A 315 42.15 -0.89 -11.33
#